data_548aaeb6a93a59ee7d37b0677b782b8e
#
_entry.id   548aaeb6a93a59ee7d37b0677b782b8e
#
_cell.length_a   1.000
_cell.length_b   1.000
_cell.length_c   1.000
_cell.angle_alpha   90.00
_cell.angle_beta   90.00
_cell.angle_gamma   90.00
#
_symmetry.space_group_name_H-M   'P 1'
#
loop_
_entity.id
_entity.type
_entity.pdbx_description
1 polymer ?
#
loop_
_entity_poly.entity_id
_entity_poly.type
_entity_poly.pdbx_seq_one_letter_code
_entity_poly.pdbx_strand_id
1 'polypeptide(L)'
;MNRKYLILIVGLFLLSFGTTAYAAEDIMEITRSAGYSDVLEENKPKASIVVDGTNGQILWEDNAEVVREPASISKMMTVFLVFDAIKEGKLSLETKITATEKDQAISQLYAISNNKIVAGVEYPVKELLKMVVVPSSNVATVMLANAVSENQAGAFVKKMNEKAQQIGMKNTAFYNCSGASAVSFEGLYTPEGFDPNGSNTSTARDLATMVFHLINDHPEVLAFTNQPKVTAMEGTPYEETFETYNYSLPGAKYGFEGVDGMKTGSGPSSAFNYIATAKRGETRLIEVILGVGDWSDQDGEYYRHPFGNALLKKAFDDYEHRLLLPKGTHEIEGKSIQVENDLYGTVKKNEEPKVTIQENQVMLANQKEQLTEDMPKVSLTYKKLETEEKSLPETSKPDLLDQAKNYLMPSVLFVFGLVFLLFPIKKRKTVGRTRSSSRSSGPIVVRMIGVVCILASLVLLLMEIV
;
A
#
# COMPACT_ATOMS: atom_id res chain seq x y z
N MET A 1 10.21 -44.86 21.19
CA MET A 1 9.44 -43.61 21.21
C MET A 1 8.30 -43.78 20.19
N ASN A 2 7.06 -43.65 20.57
CA ASN A 2 5.90 -43.96 19.73
C ASN A 2 5.76 -42.88 18.62
N ARG A 3 5.57 -43.36 17.37
CA ARG A 3 5.42 -42.53 16.17
C ARG A 3 4.39 -41.36 16.31
N LYS A 4 3.41 -41.54 17.21
CA LYS A 4 2.40 -40.51 17.56
C LYS A 4 2.99 -39.33 18.35
N TYR A 5 4.00 -39.57 19.19
CA TYR A 5 4.67 -38.47 19.93
C TYR A 5 5.66 -37.70 19.08
N LEU A 6 6.26 -38.35 18.05
CA LEU A 6 7.13 -37.65 17.10
C LEU A 6 6.33 -36.68 16.22
N ILE A 7 5.11 -37.07 15.78
CA ILE A 7 4.23 -36.21 14.99
C ILE A 7 3.71 -35.04 15.83
N LEU A 8 3.44 -35.25 17.14
CA LEU A 8 3.00 -34.19 18.05
C LEU A 8 4.12 -33.17 18.32
N ILE A 9 5.37 -33.61 18.47
CA ILE A 9 6.52 -32.73 18.68
C ILE A 9 6.86 -31.93 17.43
N VAL A 10 6.79 -32.54 16.24
CA VAL A 10 6.99 -31.83 14.97
C VAL A 10 5.84 -30.86 14.68
N GLY A 11 4.59 -31.20 15.06
CA GLY A 11 3.44 -30.33 14.95
C GLY A 11 3.53 -29.12 15.90
N LEU A 12 4.04 -29.29 17.14
CA LEU A 12 4.28 -28.18 18.08
C LEU A 12 5.45 -27.28 17.64
N PHE A 13 6.47 -27.82 16.97
CA PHE A 13 7.60 -27.03 16.46
C PHE A 13 7.24 -26.21 15.20
N LEU A 14 6.26 -26.68 14.40
CA LEU A 14 5.75 -25.92 13.26
C LEU A 14 4.76 -24.81 13.64
N LEU A 15 4.16 -24.88 14.84
CA LEU A 15 3.30 -23.83 15.39
C LEU A 15 4.07 -22.68 16.08
N SER A 16 5.38 -22.82 16.30
CA SER A 16 6.20 -21.80 16.95
C SER A 16 7.00 -20.91 15.99
N PHE A 17 6.83 -21.02 14.68
CA PHE A 17 7.17 -19.96 13.75
C PHE A 17 6.01 -18.96 13.70
N GLY A 18 5.72 -18.36 14.85
CA GLY A 18 4.98 -17.13 14.90
C GLY A 18 5.76 -16.10 14.07
N THR A 19 5.17 -15.65 12.98
CA THR A 19 5.56 -14.40 12.38
C THR A 19 5.55 -13.38 13.51
N THR A 20 6.70 -12.90 13.94
CA THR A 20 6.77 -11.67 14.72
C THR A 20 6.22 -10.60 13.81
N ALA A 21 4.90 -10.35 13.91
CA ALA A 21 4.34 -9.11 13.46
C ALA A 21 5.09 -8.04 14.25
N TYR A 22 6.04 -7.38 13.62
CA TYR A 22 6.59 -6.15 14.16
C TYR A 22 5.39 -5.21 14.26
N ALA A 23 4.94 -4.96 15.51
CA ALA A 23 3.98 -3.92 15.75
C ALA A 23 4.53 -2.64 15.12
N ALA A 24 3.72 -1.94 14.35
CA ALA A 24 4.13 -0.64 13.82
C ALA A 24 4.55 0.25 15.00
N GLU A 25 5.63 1.02 14.80
CA GLU A 25 6.11 1.97 15.81
C GLU A 25 4.97 2.92 16.19
N ASP A 26 4.78 3.14 17.49
CA ASP A 26 3.65 3.94 17.99
C ASP A 26 3.75 5.40 17.52
N ILE A 27 2.66 5.93 17.00
CA ILE A 27 2.60 7.31 16.47
C ILE A 27 2.95 8.36 17.54
N MET A 28 2.67 8.11 18.81
CA MET A 28 3.03 9.02 19.90
C MET A 28 4.55 9.09 20.07
N GLU A 29 5.24 7.94 19.98
CA GLU A 29 6.70 7.85 20.04
C GLU A 29 7.33 8.54 18.83
N ILE A 30 6.82 8.27 17.62
CA ILE A 30 7.24 8.93 16.38
C ILE A 30 7.11 10.45 16.53
N THR A 31 5.96 10.92 17.02
CA THR A 31 5.66 12.34 17.10
C THR A 31 6.54 13.05 18.13
N ARG A 32 6.75 12.45 19.29
CA ARG A 32 7.68 12.99 20.32
C ARG A 32 9.13 12.99 19.84
N SER A 33 9.56 11.94 19.16
CA SER A 33 10.90 11.83 18.57
C SER A 33 11.15 12.84 17.45
N ALA A 34 10.10 13.26 16.75
CA ALA A 34 10.17 14.30 15.72
C ALA A 34 10.29 15.72 16.30
N GLY A 35 10.22 15.87 17.63
CA GLY A 35 10.37 17.17 18.32
C GLY A 35 9.03 17.78 18.80
N TYR A 36 7.90 17.10 18.64
CA TYR A 36 6.60 17.52 19.13
C TYR A 36 6.29 16.87 20.49
N SER A 37 7.02 17.31 21.56
CA SER A 37 6.94 16.70 22.89
C SER A 37 5.60 16.91 23.59
N ASP A 38 4.85 17.95 23.21
CA ASP A 38 3.65 18.43 23.90
C ASP A 38 2.36 17.72 23.44
N VAL A 39 2.47 16.74 22.52
CA VAL A 39 1.30 15.97 22.09
C VAL A 39 0.76 15.11 23.24
N LEU A 40 -0.56 15.17 23.41
CA LEU A 40 -1.28 14.45 24.46
C LEU A 40 -1.86 13.15 23.91
N GLU A 41 -1.93 12.12 24.77
CA GLU A 41 -2.45 10.79 24.40
C GLU A 41 -3.92 10.84 23.96
N GLU A 42 -4.71 11.74 24.55
CA GLU A 42 -6.12 11.98 24.21
C GLU A 42 -6.30 12.51 22.78
N ASN A 43 -5.26 13.16 22.23
CA ASN A 43 -5.25 13.68 20.87
C ASN A 43 -4.70 12.70 19.84
N LYS A 44 -4.31 11.49 20.26
CA LYS A 44 -3.80 10.44 19.36
C LYS A 44 -4.78 10.17 18.23
N PRO A 45 -4.32 10.18 16.96
CA PRO A 45 -5.14 9.84 15.80
C PRO A 45 -5.82 8.47 15.97
N LYS A 46 -7.03 8.33 15.47
CA LYS A 46 -7.78 7.06 15.50
C LYS A 46 -7.45 6.15 14.32
N ALA A 47 -6.96 6.72 13.23
CA ALA A 47 -6.46 5.99 12.07
C ALA A 47 -5.46 6.86 11.31
N SER A 48 -4.41 6.26 10.77
CA SER A 48 -3.40 6.97 9.99
C SER A 48 -2.64 6.05 9.04
N ILE A 49 -2.11 6.64 7.97
CA ILE A 49 -1.31 5.94 6.95
C ILE A 49 -0.34 6.90 6.27
N VAL A 50 0.83 6.38 5.89
CA VAL A 50 1.77 7.05 4.98
C VAL A 50 2.13 6.11 3.86
N VAL A 51 2.03 6.60 2.63
CA VAL A 51 2.31 5.81 1.43
C VAL A 51 3.23 6.56 0.47
N ASP A 52 3.88 5.79 -0.38
CA ASP A 52 4.59 6.30 -1.56
C ASP A 52 3.57 6.83 -2.58
N GLY A 53 3.68 8.10 -2.94
CA GLY A 53 2.79 8.76 -3.89
C GLY A 53 3.03 8.37 -5.35
N THR A 54 4.06 7.57 -5.68
CA THR A 54 4.38 7.14 -7.05
C THR A 54 3.87 5.75 -7.39
N ASN A 55 3.80 4.85 -6.38
CA ASN A 55 3.41 3.45 -6.59
C ASN A 55 2.42 2.91 -5.55
N GLY A 56 2.02 3.73 -4.57
CA GLY A 56 1.03 3.34 -3.56
C GLY A 56 1.54 2.36 -2.51
N GLN A 57 2.84 2.13 -2.37
CA GLN A 57 3.40 1.28 -1.31
C GLN A 57 3.15 1.88 0.07
N ILE A 58 2.67 1.07 1.01
CA ILE A 58 2.41 1.48 2.39
C ILE A 58 3.75 1.50 3.15
N LEU A 59 4.16 2.69 3.58
CA LEU A 59 5.40 2.87 4.33
C LEU A 59 5.19 2.70 5.82
N TRP A 60 4.05 3.18 6.32
CA TRP A 60 3.61 3.06 7.71
C TRP A 60 2.08 3.16 7.78
N GLU A 61 1.45 2.45 8.73
CA GLU A 61 0.01 2.55 9.00
C GLU A 61 -0.34 2.19 10.45
N ASP A 62 -1.42 2.78 10.95
CA ASP A 62 -2.07 2.40 12.21
C ASP A 62 -3.60 2.53 12.04
N ASN A 63 -4.31 1.44 12.25
CA ASN A 63 -5.77 1.37 12.13
C ASN A 63 -6.33 1.87 10.78
N ALA A 64 -5.55 1.76 9.68
CA ALA A 64 -5.85 2.39 8.39
C ALA A 64 -7.17 1.94 7.74
N GLU A 65 -7.71 0.78 8.13
CA GLU A 65 -8.97 0.21 7.65
C GLU A 65 -10.20 0.59 8.50
N VAL A 66 -10.00 1.34 9.59
CA VAL A 66 -11.12 1.75 10.43
C VAL A 66 -11.98 2.78 9.72
N VAL A 67 -13.26 2.47 9.54
CA VAL A 67 -14.22 3.36 8.89
C VAL A 67 -14.51 4.57 9.77
N ARG A 68 -14.37 5.76 9.20
CA ARG A 68 -14.61 7.05 9.86
C ARG A 68 -15.27 8.05 8.92
N GLU A 69 -15.81 9.12 9.49
CA GLU A 69 -16.31 10.24 8.71
C GLU A 69 -15.14 11.14 8.26
N PRO A 70 -14.93 11.34 6.94
CA PRO A 70 -13.84 12.17 6.44
C PRO A 70 -14.13 13.68 6.57
N ALA A 71 -15.37 14.05 6.86
CA ALA A 71 -15.84 15.45 6.83
C ALA A 71 -15.46 16.14 5.50
N SER A 72 -14.95 17.36 5.53
CA SER A 72 -14.60 18.16 4.35
C SER A 72 -13.47 17.57 3.47
N ILE A 73 -12.80 16.50 3.88
CA ILE A 73 -11.90 15.74 2.99
C ILE A 73 -12.69 15.16 1.80
N SER A 74 -13.98 14.87 1.98
CA SER A 74 -14.89 14.44 0.90
C SER A 74 -14.88 15.35 -0.32
N LYS A 75 -14.60 16.65 -0.13
CA LYS A 75 -14.51 17.64 -1.22
C LYS A 75 -13.42 17.29 -2.24
N MET A 76 -12.42 16.50 -1.85
CA MET A 76 -11.37 16.08 -2.79
C MET A 76 -11.91 15.11 -3.85
N MET A 77 -12.93 14.29 -3.54
CA MET A 77 -13.65 13.52 -4.56
C MET A 77 -14.44 14.43 -5.51
N THR A 78 -15.06 15.49 -5.01
CA THR A 78 -15.71 16.50 -5.87
C THR A 78 -14.70 17.19 -6.77
N VAL A 79 -13.54 17.59 -6.24
CA VAL A 79 -12.43 18.18 -7.01
C VAL A 79 -11.95 17.19 -8.08
N PHE A 80 -11.81 15.91 -7.75
CA PHE A 80 -11.41 14.88 -8.69
C PHE A 80 -12.38 14.80 -9.89
N LEU A 81 -13.69 14.73 -9.63
CA LEU A 81 -14.69 14.71 -10.68
C LEU A 81 -14.75 16.00 -11.51
N VAL A 82 -14.42 17.15 -10.93
CA VAL A 82 -14.27 18.41 -11.68
C VAL A 82 -13.08 18.32 -12.64
N PHE A 83 -11.94 17.83 -12.19
CA PHE A 83 -10.78 17.64 -13.08
C PHE A 83 -11.02 16.56 -14.13
N ASP A 84 -11.75 15.49 -13.82
CA ASP A 84 -12.21 14.52 -14.82
C ASP A 84 -13.07 15.22 -15.89
N ALA A 85 -14.03 16.07 -15.49
CA ALA A 85 -14.87 16.83 -16.42
C ALA A 85 -14.06 17.83 -17.26
N ILE A 86 -13.00 18.41 -16.71
CA ILE A 86 -12.07 19.27 -17.46
C ILE A 86 -11.27 18.43 -18.48
N LYS A 87 -10.75 17.28 -18.08
CA LYS A 87 -10.02 16.37 -18.97
C LYS A 87 -10.90 15.85 -20.12
N GLU A 88 -12.18 15.64 -19.85
CA GLU A 88 -13.18 15.24 -20.83
C GLU A 88 -13.67 16.40 -21.73
N GLY A 89 -13.22 17.63 -21.49
CA GLY A 89 -13.63 18.82 -22.25
C GLY A 89 -15.03 19.33 -21.95
N LYS A 90 -15.70 18.83 -20.89
CA LYS A 90 -17.03 19.30 -20.44
C LYS A 90 -16.95 20.62 -19.69
N LEU A 91 -15.86 20.86 -18.99
CA LEU A 91 -15.52 22.08 -18.29
C LEU A 91 -14.13 22.55 -18.68
N SER A 92 -13.81 23.78 -18.31
CA SER A 92 -12.45 24.32 -18.28
C SER A 92 -12.27 25.15 -17.01
N LEU A 93 -11.04 25.48 -16.65
CA LEU A 93 -10.77 26.38 -15.52
C LEU A 93 -11.40 27.77 -15.69
N GLU A 94 -11.61 28.21 -16.93
CA GLU A 94 -12.25 29.49 -17.28
C GLU A 94 -13.76 29.39 -17.48
N THR A 95 -14.35 28.19 -17.42
CA THR A 95 -15.82 28.03 -17.49
C THR A 95 -16.45 28.80 -16.35
N LYS A 96 -17.39 29.67 -16.69
CA LYS A 96 -18.11 30.53 -15.75
C LYS A 96 -19.38 29.86 -15.29
N ILE A 97 -19.60 29.80 -13.99
CA ILE A 97 -20.79 29.28 -13.34
C ILE A 97 -21.53 30.45 -12.72
N THR A 98 -22.74 30.71 -13.20
CA THR A 98 -23.60 31.79 -12.66
C THR A 98 -24.21 31.31 -11.35
N ALA A 99 -23.93 32.01 -10.26
CA ALA A 99 -24.53 31.73 -8.96
C ALA A 99 -26.03 32.00 -8.95
N THR A 100 -26.79 31.12 -8.38
CA THR A 100 -28.23 31.23 -8.21
C THR A 100 -28.58 31.90 -6.86
N GLU A 101 -29.85 32.30 -6.68
CA GLU A 101 -30.38 32.74 -5.38
C GLU A 101 -30.22 31.64 -4.31
N LYS A 102 -30.33 30.36 -4.72
CA LYS A 102 -30.12 29.19 -3.86
C LYS A 102 -28.66 29.09 -3.40
N ASP A 103 -27.71 29.30 -4.28
CA ASP A 103 -26.29 29.31 -3.93
C ASP A 103 -25.97 30.46 -2.96
N GLN A 104 -26.53 31.64 -3.19
CA GLN A 104 -26.41 32.74 -2.26
C GLN A 104 -27.01 32.40 -0.88
N ALA A 105 -28.17 31.74 -0.83
CA ALA A 105 -28.78 31.32 0.43
C ALA A 105 -27.91 30.27 1.16
N ILE A 106 -27.33 29.28 0.45
CA ILE A 106 -26.37 28.32 1.03
C ILE A 106 -25.15 29.04 1.61
N SER A 107 -24.66 30.11 0.92
CA SER A 107 -23.50 30.88 1.39
C SER A 107 -23.71 31.55 2.74
N GLN A 108 -24.95 31.75 3.16
CA GLN A 108 -25.35 32.39 4.41
C GLN A 108 -25.57 31.42 5.57
N LEU A 109 -25.43 30.08 5.34
CA LEU A 109 -25.56 29.07 6.39
C LEU A 109 -24.30 29.05 7.27
N TYR A 110 -24.37 29.57 8.48
CA TYR A 110 -23.22 29.69 9.39
C TYR A 110 -22.86 28.37 10.08
N ALA A 111 -23.73 27.38 10.04
CA ALA A 111 -23.47 26.06 10.65
C ALA A 111 -22.44 25.22 9.88
N ILE A 112 -22.14 25.58 8.65
CA ILE A 112 -21.20 24.92 7.76
C ILE A 112 -20.22 25.92 7.15
N SER A 113 -18.99 25.49 6.83
CA SER A 113 -17.97 26.35 6.24
C SER A 113 -18.42 26.89 4.89
N ASN A 114 -18.51 28.21 4.76
CA ASN A 114 -18.88 28.90 3.53
C ASN A 114 -18.04 30.16 3.34
N ASN A 115 -18.07 30.69 2.13
CA ASN A 115 -17.65 32.05 1.77
C ASN A 115 -18.81 32.79 1.11
N LYS A 116 -18.69 34.06 0.89
CA LYS A 116 -19.75 34.89 0.29
C LYS A 116 -19.92 34.53 -1.19
N ILE A 117 -21.14 34.18 -1.59
CA ILE A 117 -21.56 34.03 -2.97
C ILE A 117 -22.73 34.95 -3.24
N VAL A 118 -22.74 35.61 -4.41
CA VAL A 118 -23.76 36.59 -4.80
C VAL A 118 -24.51 36.10 -6.03
N ALA A 119 -25.83 36.00 -5.95
CA ALA A 119 -26.69 35.59 -7.06
C ALA A 119 -26.49 36.45 -8.30
N GLY A 120 -26.50 35.84 -9.48
CA GLY A 120 -26.28 36.52 -10.76
C GLY A 120 -24.82 36.78 -11.12
N VAL A 121 -23.89 36.57 -10.19
CA VAL A 121 -22.45 36.71 -10.45
C VAL A 121 -21.90 35.46 -11.08
N GLU A 122 -21.05 35.60 -12.08
CA GLU A 122 -20.32 34.50 -12.74
C GLU A 122 -19.01 34.21 -12.03
N TYR A 123 -18.84 32.99 -11.52
CA TYR A 123 -17.62 32.49 -10.87
C TYR A 123 -16.90 31.50 -11.79
N PRO A 124 -15.68 31.79 -12.27
CA PRO A 124 -14.86 30.80 -12.99
C PRO A 124 -14.62 29.56 -12.15
N VAL A 125 -14.56 28.39 -12.78
CA VAL A 125 -14.27 27.10 -12.11
C VAL A 125 -12.99 27.19 -11.26
N LYS A 126 -11.92 27.84 -11.77
CA LYS A 126 -10.67 28.04 -11.02
C LYS A 126 -10.86 28.81 -9.71
N GLU A 127 -11.76 29.81 -9.69
CA GLU A 127 -12.03 30.59 -8.49
C GLU A 127 -12.85 29.79 -7.47
N LEU A 128 -13.82 28.99 -7.92
CA LEU A 128 -14.57 28.08 -7.08
C LEU A 128 -13.64 26.98 -6.50
N LEU A 129 -12.69 26.45 -7.27
CA LEU A 129 -11.70 25.49 -6.78
C LEU A 129 -10.84 26.07 -5.64
N LYS A 130 -10.39 27.37 -5.74
CA LYS A 130 -9.70 28.06 -4.63
C LYS A 130 -10.58 28.09 -3.37
N MET A 131 -11.88 28.41 -3.53
CA MET A 131 -12.85 28.50 -2.43
C MET A 131 -13.13 27.12 -1.80
N VAL A 132 -13.15 26.03 -2.59
CA VAL A 132 -13.34 24.66 -2.10
C VAL A 132 -12.14 24.18 -1.30
N VAL A 133 -10.94 24.43 -1.82
CA VAL A 133 -9.72 23.84 -1.27
C VAL A 133 -9.24 24.62 -0.04
N VAL A 134 -9.17 25.96 -0.09
CA VAL A 134 -8.55 26.77 0.95
C VAL A 134 -9.50 27.05 2.11
N PRO A 135 -10.62 27.79 1.98
CA PRO A 135 -11.54 28.01 3.09
C PRO A 135 -12.55 26.87 3.28
N SER A 136 -12.46 25.80 2.46
CA SER A 136 -13.35 24.63 2.56
C SER A 136 -14.83 24.95 2.29
N SER A 137 -15.13 25.85 1.36
CA SER A 137 -16.48 26.32 1.05
C SER A 137 -17.43 25.20 0.62
N ASN A 138 -18.54 25.06 1.32
CA ASN A 138 -19.58 24.09 0.96
C ASN A 138 -20.40 24.59 -0.23
N VAL A 139 -20.72 25.87 -0.28
CA VAL A 139 -21.48 26.46 -1.41
C VAL A 139 -20.69 26.34 -2.73
N ALA A 140 -19.41 26.66 -2.74
CA ALA A 140 -18.57 26.50 -3.92
C ALA A 140 -18.48 25.03 -4.36
N THR A 141 -18.47 24.09 -3.40
CA THR A 141 -18.50 22.65 -3.68
C THR A 141 -19.80 22.24 -4.36
N VAL A 142 -20.95 22.72 -3.86
CA VAL A 142 -22.28 22.46 -4.48
C VAL A 142 -22.34 23.04 -5.88
N MET A 143 -21.86 24.27 -6.10
CA MET A 143 -21.85 24.91 -7.42
C MET A 143 -21.03 24.07 -8.43
N LEU A 144 -19.84 23.60 -8.05
CA LEU A 144 -19.02 22.74 -8.91
C LEU A 144 -19.69 21.38 -9.16
N ALA A 145 -20.26 20.75 -8.14
CA ALA A 145 -20.98 19.50 -8.26
C ALA A 145 -22.17 19.62 -9.23
N ASN A 146 -22.92 20.71 -9.13
CA ASN A 146 -24.05 21.04 -10.02
C ASN A 146 -23.57 21.25 -11.46
N ALA A 147 -22.44 21.93 -11.67
CA ALA A 147 -21.87 22.11 -13.00
C ALA A 147 -21.47 20.80 -13.68
N VAL A 148 -20.91 19.84 -12.91
CA VAL A 148 -20.53 18.51 -13.44
C VAL A 148 -21.74 17.61 -13.71
N SER A 149 -22.84 17.80 -12.96
CA SER A 149 -24.04 16.94 -13.02
C SER A 149 -25.28 17.59 -13.59
N GLU A 150 -25.15 18.77 -14.21
CA GLU A 150 -26.29 19.51 -14.77
C GLU A 150 -27.41 19.74 -13.72
N ASN A 151 -27.00 20.17 -12.52
CA ASN A 151 -27.87 20.41 -11.35
C ASN A 151 -28.59 19.17 -10.79
N GLN A 152 -28.09 17.96 -11.06
CA GLN A 152 -28.63 16.74 -10.52
C GLN A 152 -27.78 16.24 -9.33
N ALA A 153 -28.05 16.75 -8.13
CA ALA A 153 -27.26 16.46 -6.93
C ALA A 153 -27.13 14.96 -6.62
N GLY A 154 -28.22 14.19 -6.75
CA GLY A 154 -28.19 12.73 -6.56
C GLY A 154 -27.33 12.00 -7.60
N ALA A 155 -27.39 12.43 -8.87
CA ALA A 155 -26.54 11.88 -9.93
C ALA A 155 -25.07 12.18 -9.67
N PHE A 156 -24.73 13.34 -9.09
CA PHE A 156 -23.37 13.67 -8.71
C PHE A 156 -22.84 12.74 -7.61
N VAL A 157 -23.62 12.55 -6.54
CA VAL A 157 -23.24 11.65 -5.44
C VAL A 157 -23.08 10.21 -5.93
N LYS A 158 -23.93 9.78 -6.87
CA LYS A 158 -23.78 8.48 -7.53
C LYS A 158 -22.43 8.39 -8.26
N LYS A 159 -22.03 9.43 -9.03
CA LYS A 159 -20.71 9.49 -9.68
C LYS A 159 -19.54 9.43 -8.68
N MET A 160 -19.67 10.08 -7.51
CA MET A 160 -18.65 9.98 -6.46
C MET A 160 -18.45 8.53 -6.00
N ASN A 161 -19.56 7.80 -5.78
CA ASN A 161 -19.50 6.39 -5.38
C ASN A 161 -18.97 5.48 -6.50
N GLU A 162 -19.37 5.73 -7.75
CA GLU A 162 -18.85 5.01 -8.92
C GLU A 162 -17.35 5.23 -9.08
N LYS A 163 -16.87 6.47 -8.94
CA LYS A 163 -15.44 6.78 -8.98
C LYS A 163 -14.68 6.10 -7.84
N ALA A 164 -15.22 6.12 -6.62
CA ALA A 164 -14.63 5.43 -5.47
C ALA A 164 -14.46 3.94 -5.75
N GLN A 165 -15.48 3.26 -6.26
CA GLN A 165 -15.40 1.85 -6.66
C GLN A 165 -14.36 1.62 -7.77
N GLN A 166 -14.35 2.48 -8.79
CA GLN A 166 -13.42 2.39 -9.92
C GLN A 166 -11.97 2.43 -9.49
N ILE A 167 -11.62 3.26 -8.50
CA ILE A 167 -10.25 3.41 -8.01
C ILE A 167 -9.92 2.51 -6.81
N GLY A 168 -10.83 1.60 -6.43
CA GLY A 168 -10.57 0.59 -5.40
C GLY A 168 -10.82 1.02 -3.95
N MET A 169 -11.59 2.09 -3.69
CA MET A 169 -12.02 2.52 -2.35
C MET A 169 -13.15 1.61 -1.84
N LYS A 170 -12.79 0.48 -1.24
CA LYS A 170 -13.74 -0.60 -0.88
C LYS A 170 -14.63 -0.28 0.32
N ASN A 171 -14.18 0.60 1.21
CA ASN A 171 -14.82 0.94 2.48
C ASN A 171 -15.34 2.37 2.52
N THR A 172 -15.65 2.94 1.34
CA THR A 172 -16.09 4.34 1.18
C THR A 172 -17.52 4.41 0.68
N ALA A 173 -18.31 5.28 1.29
CA ALA A 173 -19.66 5.63 0.85
C ALA A 173 -19.88 7.15 0.94
N PHE A 174 -20.33 7.74 -0.17
CA PHE A 174 -20.71 9.15 -0.24
C PHE A 174 -22.22 9.31 -0.24
N TYR A 175 -22.71 10.23 0.57
CA TYR A 175 -24.11 10.65 0.68
C TYR A 175 -24.30 12.11 0.22
N ASN A 176 -23.21 12.87 0.14
CA ASN A 176 -23.20 14.27 -0.26
C ASN A 176 -21.85 14.66 -0.88
N CYS A 177 -21.83 15.78 -1.59
CA CYS A 177 -20.64 16.23 -2.33
C CYS A 177 -19.55 16.88 -1.47
N SER A 178 -19.84 17.25 -0.20
CA SER A 178 -18.98 18.17 0.55
C SER A 178 -18.43 17.63 1.88
N GLY A 179 -19.05 16.59 2.42
CA GLY A 179 -18.78 16.06 3.75
C GLY A 179 -19.64 16.67 4.87
N ALA A 180 -20.44 17.69 4.57
CA ALA A 180 -21.53 18.12 5.43
C ALA A 180 -22.81 17.39 5.01
N SER A 181 -23.51 16.75 5.96
CA SER A 181 -24.76 16.05 5.67
C SER A 181 -25.80 16.97 5.07
N ALA A 182 -26.65 16.45 4.17
CA ALA A 182 -27.60 17.28 3.43
C ALA A 182 -28.59 18.04 4.34
N VAL A 183 -28.91 17.48 5.52
CA VAL A 183 -29.75 18.18 6.52
C VAL A 183 -29.14 19.50 6.99
N SER A 184 -27.80 19.64 7.00
CA SER A 184 -27.10 20.87 7.40
C SER A 184 -27.28 22.01 6.38
N PHE A 185 -27.80 21.73 5.20
CA PHE A 185 -28.13 22.74 4.17
C PHE A 185 -29.57 23.25 4.25
N GLU A 186 -30.34 22.86 5.26
CA GLU A 186 -31.70 23.35 5.55
C GLU A 186 -32.66 23.24 4.34
N GLY A 187 -32.52 22.16 3.55
CA GLY A 187 -33.31 21.92 2.33
C GLY A 187 -32.80 22.60 1.06
N LEU A 188 -31.74 23.43 1.15
CA LEU A 188 -31.14 24.09 -0.01
C LEU A 188 -30.25 23.19 -0.86
N TYR A 189 -29.82 22.03 -0.32
CA TYR A 189 -29.10 20.98 -1.05
C TYR A 189 -29.64 19.62 -0.61
N THR A 190 -30.22 18.88 -1.56
CA THR A 190 -30.86 17.58 -1.28
C THR A 190 -30.51 16.61 -2.40
N PRO A 191 -29.50 15.74 -2.23
CA PRO A 191 -29.18 14.71 -3.21
C PRO A 191 -30.30 13.69 -3.29
N GLU A 192 -31.02 13.64 -4.39
CA GLU A 192 -32.12 12.72 -4.60
C GLU A 192 -31.63 11.26 -4.56
N GLY A 193 -32.35 10.40 -3.83
CA GLY A 193 -32.01 8.99 -3.67
C GLY A 193 -31.01 8.69 -2.54
N PHE A 194 -30.56 9.71 -1.80
CA PHE A 194 -29.67 9.55 -0.64
C PHE A 194 -30.33 10.05 0.65
N ASP A 195 -29.98 9.40 1.78
CA ASP A 195 -30.44 9.83 3.10
C ASP A 195 -29.88 11.23 3.42
N PRO A 196 -30.73 12.25 3.67
CA PRO A 196 -30.26 13.59 4.01
C PRO A 196 -29.47 13.66 5.33
N ASN A 197 -29.66 12.69 6.26
CA ASN A 197 -28.89 12.57 7.47
C ASN A 197 -27.63 11.71 7.29
N GLY A 198 -27.46 11.08 6.13
CA GLY A 198 -26.33 10.22 5.83
C GLY A 198 -25.01 11.00 5.85
N SER A 199 -24.05 10.50 6.61
CA SER A 199 -22.67 10.98 6.62
C SER A 199 -21.82 10.22 5.61
N ASN A 200 -20.92 10.92 4.92
CA ASN A 200 -19.89 10.27 4.14
C ASN A 200 -19.00 9.44 5.07
N THR A 201 -18.62 8.25 4.64
CA THR A 201 -17.72 7.37 5.38
C THR A 201 -16.57 6.91 4.51
N SER A 202 -15.38 6.72 5.10
CA SER A 202 -14.19 6.24 4.41
C SER A 202 -13.19 5.68 5.42
N THR A 203 -12.04 5.21 4.93
CA THR A 203 -10.90 4.78 5.74
C THR A 203 -9.66 5.59 5.38
N ALA A 204 -8.63 5.56 6.22
CA ALA A 204 -7.37 6.23 5.89
C ALA A 204 -6.75 5.64 4.61
N ARG A 205 -6.85 4.33 4.41
CA ARG A 205 -6.39 3.64 3.20
C ARG A 205 -7.15 4.09 1.95
N ASP A 206 -8.47 4.14 2.00
CA ASP A 206 -9.29 4.57 0.86
C ASP A 206 -9.03 6.05 0.51
N LEU A 207 -8.89 6.91 1.52
CA LEU A 207 -8.57 8.33 1.29
C LEU A 207 -7.16 8.51 0.70
N ALA A 208 -6.18 7.72 1.12
CA ALA A 208 -4.85 7.70 0.49
C ALA A 208 -4.94 7.22 -0.96
N THR A 209 -5.79 6.21 -1.25
CA THR A 209 -6.08 5.73 -2.61
C THR A 209 -6.68 6.83 -3.48
N MET A 210 -7.66 7.57 -2.96
CA MET A 210 -8.25 8.72 -3.67
C MET A 210 -7.20 9.76 -4.03
N VAL A 211 -6.35 10.14 -3.07
CA VAL A 211 -5.32 11.17 -3.28
C VAL A 211 -4.25 10.65 -4.24
N PHE A 212 -3.85 9.37 -4.13
CA PHE A 212 -2.91 8.76 -5.07
C PHE A 212 -3.39 8.91 -6.51
N HIS A 213 -4.61 8.53 -6.80
CA HIS A 213 -5.18 8.67 -8.15
C HIS A 213 -5.34 10.15 -8.55
N LEU A 214 -5.84 10.99 -7.65
CA LEU A 214 -6.04 12.41 -7.94
C LEU A 214 -4.75 13.11 -8.38
N ILE A 215 -3.64 12.94 -7.65
CA ILE A 215 -2.38 13.63 -7.98
C ILE A 215 -1.63 13.01 -9.16
N ASN A 216 -1.86 11.72 -9.47
CA ASN A 216 -1.25 11.07 -10.61
C ASN A 216 -2.06 11.29 -11.91
N ASP A 217 -3.39 11.34 -11.84
CA ASP A 217 -4.28 11.57 -12.98
C ASP A 217 -4.41 13.06 -13.33
N HIS A 218 -4.30 13.95 -12.33
CA HIS A 218 -4.52 15.39 -12.37
C HIS A 218 -3.51 16.15 -11.49
N PRO A 219 -2.20 16.11 -11.81
CA PRO A 219 -1.17 16.77 -10.98
C PRO A 219 -1.36 18.28 -10.84
N GLU A 220 -2.09 18.92 -11.75
CA GLU A 220 -2.43 20.34 -11.70
C GLU A 220 -3.29 20.73 -10.47
N VAL A 221 -3.92 19.77 -9.78
CA VAL A 221 -4.64 20.01 -8.52
C VAL A 221 -3.73 20.63 -7.46
N LEU A 222 -2.45 20.28 -7.48
CA LEU A 222 -1.46 20.79 -6.52
C LEU A 222 -1.29 22.30 -6.60
N ALA A 223 -1.56 22.93 -7.74
CA ALA A 223 -1.53 24.38 -7.88
C ALA A 223 -2.61 25.09 -7.03
N PHE A 224 -3.68 24.38 -6.66
CA PHE A 224 -4.75 24.89 -5.79
C PHE A 224 -4.55 24.54 -4.32
N THR A 225 -3.79 23.48 -4.01
CA THR A 225 -3.64 22.97 -2.64
C THR A 225 -2.39 23.45 -1.93
N ASN A 226 -1.40 24.00 -2.65
CA ASN A 226 -0.08 24.34 -2.14
C ASN A 226 0.06 25.76 -1.59
N GLN A 227 -1.02 26.51 -1.51
CA GLN A 227 -0.97 27.92 -1.10
C GLN A 227 -1.56 28.11 0.30
N PRO A 228 -0.80 28.67 1.26
CA PRO A 228 -1.32 28.96 2.59
C PRO A 228 -2.32 30.12 2.61
N LYS A 229 -2.30 30.98 1.58
CA LYS A 229 -3.19 32.10 1.42
C LYS A 229 -3.51 32.31 -0.06
N VAL A 230 -4.79 32.52 -0.39
CA VAL A 230 -5.23 32.78 -1.77
C VAL A 230 -6.21 33.94 -1.80
N THR A 231 -6.21 34.69 -2.90
CA THR A 231 -7.26 35.65 -3.24
C THR A 231 -8.09 35.05 -4.38
N ALA A 232 -9.39 34.93 -4.17
CA ALA A 232 -10.36 34.56 -5.18
C ALA A 232 -11.05 35.80 -5.74
N MET A 233 -11.48 35.75 -7.01
CA MET A 233 -12.17 36.84 -7.72
C MET A 233 -11.37 38.15 -7.70
N GLU A 234 -10.05 38.08 -7.74
CA GLU A 234 -9.14 39.22 -7.63
C GLU A 234 -9.47 40.33 -8.65
N GLY A 235 -9.46 41.59 -8.19
CA GLY A 235 -9.77 42.76 -9.01
C GLY A 235 -11.24 42.96 -9.32
N THR A 236 -12.14 42.18 -8.72
CA THR A 236 -13.60 42.32 -8.87
C THR A 236 -14.24 42.85 -7.56
N PRO A 237 -15.49 43.36 -7.58
CA PRO A 237 -16.24 43.68 -6.36
C PRO A 237 -16.52 42.47 -5.43
N TYR A 238 -16.18 41.27 -5.85
CA TYR A 238 -16.42 40.00 -5.16
C TYR A 238 -15.11 39.35 -4.68
N GLU A 239 -14.03 40.12 -4.67
CA GLU A 239 -12.74 39.70 -4.18
C GLU A 239 -12.79 39.30 -2.71
N GLU A 240 -12.27 38.12 -2.39
CA GLU A 240 -12.08 37.62 -1.04
C GLU A 240 -10.72 36.94 -0.89
N THR A 241 -10.07 37.19 0.24
CA THR A 241 -8.79 36.53 0.58
C THR A 241 -9.01 35.54 1.69
N PHE A 242 -8.50 34.33 1.50
CA PHE A 242 -8.64 33.20 2.41
C PHE A 242 -7.29 32.69 2.91
N GLU A 243 -7.25 32.24 4.14
CA GLU A 243 -6.15 31.51 4.72
C GLU A 243 -6.54 30.03 4.87
N THR A 244 -5.56 29.14 4.71
CA THR A 244 -5.78 27.70 4.74
C THR A 244 -5.88 27.18 6.16
N TYR A 245 -6.64 26.09 6.33
CA TYR A 245 -6.60 25.25 7.53
C TYR A 245 -5.51 24.17 7.46
N ASN A 246 -4.79 24.06 6.33
CA ASN A 246 -3.61 23.20 6.23
C ASN A 246 -2.38 23.94 6.77
N TYR A 247 -2.21 23.92 8.07
CA TYR A 247 -1.11 24.62 8.73
C TYR A 247 0.26 23.97 8.54
N SER A 248 0.36 22.81 7.86
CA SER A 248 1.64 22.19 7.47
C SER A 248 2.20 22.73 6.16
N LEU A 249 1.45 23.54 5.40
CA LEU A 249 2.00 24.19 4.21
C LEU A 249 3.17 25.12 4.57
N PRO A 250 4.23 25.20 3.75
CA PRO A 250 5.33 26.13 3.95
C PRO A 250 4.82 27.56 4.11
N GLY A 251 5.27 28.22 5.16
CA GLY A 251 4.79 29.58 5.53
C GLY A 251 3.59 29.63 6.49
N ALA A 252 2.92 28.49 6.75
CA ALA A 252 1.89 28.37 7.77
C ALA A 252 2.47 27.99 9.15
N LYS A 253 1.63 27.93 10.19
CA LYS A 253 2.02 27.78 11.62
C LYS A 253 2.92 26.56 11.90
N TYR A 254 2.70 25.41 11.24
CA TYR A 254 3.47 24.18 11.36
C TYR A 254 4.20 23.82 10.06
N GLY A 255 4.55 24.83 9.26
CA GLY A 255 5.15 24.67 7.94
C GLY A 255 6.19 23.56 7.89
N PHE A 256 5.98 22.58 7.02
CA PHE A 256 6.86 21.44 6.82
C PHE A 256 7.37 21.44 5.38
N GLU A 257 8.69 21.35 5.23
CA GLU A 257 9.34 21.39 3.92
C GLU A 257 8.84 20.26 3.02
N GLY A 258 8.42 20.63 1.82
CA GLY A 258 7.94 19.72 0.79
C GLY A 258 6.43 19.49 0.80
N VAL A 259 5.69 19.91 1.84
CA VAL A 259 4.22 19.82 1.83
C VAL A 259 3.64 20.76 0.76
N ASP A 260 2.82 20.21 -0.15
CA ASP A 260 2.21 20.90 -1.28
C ASP A 260 0.69 20.65 -1.41
N GLY A 261 0.09 20.07 -0.39
CA GLY A 261 -1.34 19.78 -0.28
C GLY A 261 -1.62 19.05 1.03
N MET A 262 -2.82 18.59 1.31
CA MET A 262 -3.97 18.51 0.41
C MET A 262 -5.19 19.18 1.06
N LYS A 263 -5.79 18.57 2.11
CA LYS A 263 -7.09 19.00 2.66
C LYS A 263 -7.27 18.60 4.12
N THR A 264 -7.97 19.44 4.84
CA THR A 264 -8.44 19.19 6.20
C THR A 264 -9.94 18.91 6.23
N GLY A 265 -10.40 18.19 7.23
CA GLY A 265 -11.81 17.94 7.48
C GLY A 265 -12.08 17.91 8.96
N SER A 266 -13.14 18.57 9.41
CA SER A 266 -13.47 18.65 10.83
C SER A 266 -14.98 18.64 11.02
N GLY A 267 -15.45 18.03 12.10
CA GLY A 267 -16.87 17.97 12.44
C GLY A 267 -17.12 17.24 13.76
N PRO A 268 -18.33 17.35 14.32
CA PRO A 268 -18.66 16.79 15.63
C PRO A 268 -18.38 15.30 15.79
N SER A 269 -18.69 14.49 14.77
CA SER A 269 -18.50 13.02 14.77
C SER A 269 -17.13 12.59 14.22
N SER A 270 -16.53 13.41 13.36
CA SER A 270 -15.22 13.11 12.76
C SER A 270 -14.03 13.53 13.62
N ALA A 271 -14.22 14.45 14.56
CA ALA A 271 -13.16 15.23 15.18
C ALA A 271 -12.30 15.94 14.11
N PHE A 272 -10.96 15.89 14.17
CA PHE A 272 -10.10 16.63 13.26
C PHE A 272 -9.29 15.68 12.38
N ASN A 273 -9.50 15.80 11.07
CA ASN A 273 -8.87 14.99 10.03
C ASN A 273 -7.91 15.85 9.19
N TYR A 274 -6.89 15.20 8.63
CA TYR A 274 -5.89 15.86 7.81
C TYR A 274 -5.33 14.90 6.75
N ILE A 275 -5.18 15.40 5.54
CA ILE A 275 -4.41 14.73 4.48
C ILE A 275 -3.32 15.69 4.01
N ALA A 276 -2.09 15.18 3.92
CA ALA A 276 -0.99 15.86 3.27
C ALA A 276 -0.48 15.11 2.06
N THR A 277 0.04 15.88 1.10
CA THR A 277 1.02 15.43 0.13
C THR A 277 2.30 16.20 0.34
N ALA A 278 3.44 15.53 0.15
CA ALA A 278 4.74 16.16 0.30
C ALA A 278 5.74 15.59 -0.69
N LYS A 279 6.61 16.46 -1.26
CA LYS A 279 7.68 16.03 -2.18
C LYS A 279 9.02 16.61 -1.74
N ARG A 280 10.05 15.73 -1.65
CA ARG A 280 11.45 16.10 -1.48
C ARG A 280 12.30 15.34 -2.48
N GLY A 281 12.98 16.06 -3.38
CA GLY A 281 13.65 15.43 -4.51
C GLY A 281 12.68 14.60 -5.34
N GLU A 282 12.99 13.33 -5.55
CA GLU A 282 12.11 12.42 -6.29
C GLU A 282 11.13 11.66 -5.38
N THR A 283 11.27 11.74 -4.07
CA THR A 283 10.38 11.06 -3.12
C THR A 283 9.11 11.87 -2.91
N ARG A 284 7.95 11.30 -3.27
CA ARG A 284 6.63 11.84 -3.00
C ARG A 284 5.90 10.97 -2.00
N LEU A 285 5.32 11.59 -1.00
CA LEU A 285 4.55 10.93 0.05
C LEU A 285 3.10 11.42 0.05
N ILE A 286 2.19 10.55 0.46
CA ILE A 286 0.82 10.87 0.83
C ILE A 286 0.64 10.43 2.27
N GLU A 287 0.06 11.27 3.09
CA GLU A 287 -0.23 11.01 4.50
C GLU A 287 -1.70 11.29 4.78
N VAL A 288 -2.33 10.43 5.58
CA VAL A 288 -3.70 10.59 6.07
C VAL A 288 -3.73 10.41 7.58
N ILE A 289 -4.30 11.39 8.27
CA ILE A 289 -4.56 11.37 9.72
C ILE A 289 -6.06 11.56 9.94
N LEU A 290 -6.69 10.67 10.69
CA LEU A 290 -8.13 10.72 10.99
C LEU A 290 -8.41 10.67 12.49
N GLY A 291 -9.35 11.51 12.92
CA GLY A 291 -9.91 11.48 14.27
C GLY A 291 -8.94 11.92 15.36
N VAL A 292 -8.27 13.03 15.17
CA VAL A 292 -7.42 13.67 16.19
C VAL A 292 -8.27 14.41 17.19
N GLY A 293 -8.00 14.20 18.50
CA GLY A 293 -8.65 14.91 19.60
C GLY A 293 -10.15 14.68 19.71
N ASP A 294 -10.80 15.69 20.27
CA ASP A 294 -12.27 15.74 20.47
C ASP A 294 -12.82 17.06 19.94
N TRP A 295 -14.03 17.04 19.36
CA TRP A 295 -14.66 18.21 18.78
C TRP A 295 -14.93 19.34 19.80
N SER A 296 -15.08 19.01 21.09
CA SER A 296 -15.27 19.99 22.15
C SER A 296 -14.04 20.86 22.39
N ASP A 297 -12.84 20.38 22.00
CA ASP A 297 -11.60 21.13 22.01
C ASP A 297 -11.24 21.58 20.58
N GLN A 298 -11.56 22.82 20.25
CA GLN A 298 -11.34 23.38 18.91
C GLN A 298 -9.85 23.56 18.54
N ASP A 299 -8.93 23.49 19.51
CA ASP A 299 -7.48 23.43 19.25
C ASP A 299 -7.04 22.10 18.58
N GLY A 300 -7.91 21.08 18.56
CA GLY A 300 -7.75 19.89 17.72
C GLY A 300 -7.48 20.18 16.27
N GLU A 301 -7.90 21.33 15.76
CA GLU A 301 -7.57 21.85 14.44
C GLU A 301 -6.06 22.03 14.24
N TYR A 302 -5.33 22.31 15.30
CA TYR A 302 -3.87 22.43 15.29
C TYR A 302 -3.18 21.12 15.61
N TYR A 303 -3.74 20.28 16.52
CA TYR A 303 -3.09 19.07 17.01
C TYR A 303 -2.84 18.02 15.94
N ARG A 304 -3.64 17.99 14.86
CA ARG A 304 -3.45 17.05 13.74
C ARG A 304 -2.13 17.23 12.98
N HIS A 305 -1.58 18.45 12.93
CA HIS A 305 -0.38 18.77 12.14
C HIS A 305 0.93 18.24 12.72
N PRO A 306 1.19 18.28 14.04
CA PRO A 306 2.33 17.60 14.65
C PRO A 306 2.41 16.10 14.31
N PHE A 307 1.28 15.39 14.36
CA PHE A 307 1.24 13.96 14.00
C PHE A 307 1.58 13.72 12.53
N GLY A 308 0.95 14.46 11.63
CA GLY A 308 1.22 14.33 10.20
C GLY A 308 2.65 14.71 9.84
N ASN A 309 3.15 15.85 10.33
CA ASN A 309 4.53 16.27 10.10
C ASN A 309 5.55 15.25 10.62
N ALA A 310 5.27 14.62 11.76
CA ALA A 310 6.14 13.60 12.34
C ALA A 310 6.19 12.34 11.47
N LEU A 311 5.04 11.88 10.97
CA LEU A 311 4.99 10.74 10.07
C LEU A 311 5.68 11.03 8.72
N LEU A 312 5.46 12.21 8.15
CA LEU A 312 6.17 12.64 6.94
C LEU A 312 7.67 12.72 7.17
N LYS A 313 8.11 13.28 8.33
CA LYS A 313 9.53 13.34 8.68
C LYS A 313 10.13 11.93 8.76
N LYS A 314 9.49 11.03 9.51
CA LYS A 314 9.94 9.64 9.62
C LYS A 314 10.02 8.95 8.26
N ALA A 315 8.99 9.10 7.42
CA ALA A 315 9.00 8.50 6.09
C ALA A 315 10.11 9.06 5.19
N PHE A 316 10.35 10.38 5.20
CA PHE A 316 11.47 10.98 4.49
C PHE A 316 12.85 10.62 5.09
N ASP A 317 12.94 10.38 6.38
CA ASP A 317 14.19 9.96 7.02
C ASP A 317 14.52 8.50 6.70
N ASP A 318 13.52 7.63 6.68
CA ASP A 318 13.66 6.18 6.50
C ASP A 318 13.73 5.75 5.04
N TYR A 319 13.05 6.45 4.12
CA TYR A 319 12.86 6.03 2.73
C TYR A 319 13.37 7.07 1.74
N GLU A 320 13.73 6.58 0.55
CA GLU A 320 14.05 7.42 -0.61
C GLU A 320 13.60 6.74 -1.92
N HIS A 321 13.17 7.53 -2.87
CA HIS A 321 12.93 7.10 -4.24
C HIS A 321 14.24 7.19 -5.02
N ARG A 322 14.78 6.06 -5.47
CA ARG A 322 16.06 6.02 -6.17
C ARG A 322 16.11 4.99 -7.28
N LEU A 323 17.15 5.10 -8.09
CA LEU A 323 17.49 4.11 -9.11
C LEU A 323 17.85 2.78 -8.46
N LEU A 324 17.13 1.70 -8.83
CA LEU A 324 17.35 0.33 -8.37
C LEU A 324 18.13 -0.50 -9.38
N LEU A 325 17.83 -0.32 -10.67
CA LEU A 325 18.50 -1.01 -11.76
C LEU A 325 18.58 -0.06 -12.99
N PRO A 326 19.76 0.34 -13.44
CA PRO A 326 19.89 1.16 -14.64
C PRO A 326 19.54 0.37 -15.90
N LYS A 327 19.13 1.05 -16.96
CA LYS A 327 18.96 0.42 -18.26
C LYS A 327 20.27 -0.22 -18.73
N GLY A 328 20.19 -1.37 -19.39
CA GLY A 328 21.39 -2.07 -19.87
C GLY A 328 21.31 -3.58 -19.68
N THR A 329 22.46 -4.21 -19.76
CA THR A 329 22.62 -5.66 -19.57
C THR A 329 23.02 -5.95 -18.13
N HIS A 330 22.33 -6.91 -17.52
CA HIS A 330 22.55 -7.31 -16.12
C HIS A 330 22.55 -8.84 -15.99
N GLU A 331 23.25 -9.33 -15.00
CA GLU A 331 23.18 -10.72 -14.57
C GLU A 331 22.39 -10.77 -13.25
N ILE A 332 21.19 -11.35 -13.28
CA ILE A 332 20.31 -11.49 -12.12
C ILE A 332 19.89 -12.95 -11.99
N GLU A 333 20.14 -13.54 -10.83
CA GLU A 333 19.84 -14.95 -10.53
C GLU A 333 20.38 -15.92 -11.60
N GLY A 334 21.61 -15.64 -12.11
CA GLY A 334 22.26 -16.46 -13.11
C GLY A 334 21.66 -16.35 -14.53
N LYS A 335 20.82 -15.35 -14.78
CA LYS A 335 20.25 -15.05 -16.09
C LYS A 335 20.83 -13.74 -16.62
N SER A 336 21.31 -13.75 -17.85
CA SER A 336 21.70 -12.53 -18.56
C SER A 336 20.47 -11.89 -19.17
N ILE A 337 20.17 -10.67 -18.75
CA ILE A 337 18.97 -9.94 -19.16
C ILE A 337 19.34 -8.54 -19.67
N GLN A 338 18.50 -8.00 -20.53
CA GLN A 338 18.58 -6.60 -20.98
C GLN A 338 17.29 -5.87 -20.61
N VAL A 339 17.40 -4.77 -19.88
CA VAL A 339 16.31 -3.84 -19.61
C VAL A 339 16.46 -2.57 -20.46
N GLU A 340 15.35 -2.07 -20.98
CA GLU A 340 15.33 -0.92 -21.89
C GLU A 340 15.18 0.41 -21.15
N ASN A 341 14.69 0.38 -19.92
CA ASN A 341 14.48 1.53 -19.06
C ASN A 341 15.13 1.34 -17.70
N ASP A 342 15.35 2.46 -17.00
CA ASP A 342 15.77 2.48 -15.61
C ASP A 342 14.63 2.03 -14.70
N LEU A 343 14.91 1.18 -13.72
CA LEU A 343 13.97 0.81 -12.67
C LEU A 343 14.19 1.71 -11.46
N TYR A 344 13.18 2.49 -11.12
CA TYR A 344 13.14 3.31 -9.93
C TYR A 344 12.16 2.72 -8.90
N GLY A 345 12.39 2.99 -7.63
CA GLY A 345 11.48 2.59 -6.56
C GLY A 345 11.83 3.22 -5.22
N THR A 346 10.85 3.25 -4.33
CA THR A 346 11.04 3.74 -2.96
C THR A 346 11.45 2.59 -2.05
N VAL A 347 12.60 2.75 -1.42
CA VAL A 347 13.25 1.75 -0.57
C VAL A 347 13.78 2.42 0.69
N LYS A 348 14.07 1.63 1.73
CA LYS A 348 14.74 2.15 2.91
C LYS A 348 16.15 2.61 2.58
N LYS A 349 16.54 3.77 3.09
CA LYS A 349 17.85 4.39 2.84
C LYS A 349 19.04 3.52 3.25
N ASN A 350 18.88 2.76 4.34
CA ASN A 350 19.95 1.96 4.93
C ASN A 350 19.91 0.48 4.48
N GLU A 351 19.08 0.13 3.50
CA GLU A 351 18.97 -1.23 2.98
C GLU A 351 19.38 -1.24 1.50
N GLU A 352 20.26 -2.19 1.12
CA GLU A 352 20.55 -2.44 -0.28
C GLU A 352 19.35 -3.10 -0.96
N PRO A 353 18.76 -2.48 -1.99
CA PRO A 353 17.60 -3.04 -2.67
C PRO A 353 18.02 -4.30 -3.44
N LYS A 354 17.24 -5.34 -3.31
CA LYS A 354 17.42 -6.57 -4.09
C LYS A 354 16.39 -6.60 -5.20
N VAL A 355 16.83 -6.90 -6.41
CA VAL A 355 15.95 -7.16 -7.55
C VAL A 355 15.91 -8.66 -7.83
N THR A 356 14.77 -9.16 -8.26
CA THR A 356 14.50 -10.57 -8.56
C THR A 356 13.79 -10.68 -9.91
N ILE A 357 13.79 -11.87 -10.47
CA ILE A 357 13.09 -12.16 -11.72
C ILE A 357 11.84 -12.99 -11.40
N GLN A 358 10.68 -12.46 -11.75
CA GLN A 358 9.41 -13.19 -11.72
C GLN A 358 8.77 -13.14 -13.11
N GLU A 359 8.41 -14.32 -13.64
CA GLU A 359 7.88 -14.44 -15.01
C GLU A 359 8.78 -13.74 -16.04
N ASN A 360 8.28 -12.69 -16.70
CA ASN A 360 9.01 -11.90 -17.69
C ASN A 360 9.35 -10.48 -17.19
N GLN A 361 9.39 -10.30 -15.87
CA GLN A 361 9.70 -9.01 -15.25
C GLN A 361 10.88 -9.12 -14.29
N VAL A 362 11.72 -8.10 -14.31
CA VAL A 362 12.63 -7.81 -13.21
C VAL A 362 11.93 -6.83 -12.27
N MET A 363 11.95 -7.10 -10.99
CA MET A 363 11.19 -6.34 -10.01
C MET A 363 11.94 -6.22 -8.68
N LEU A 364 11.55 -5.23 -7.88
CA LEU A 364 12.04 -5.10 -6.51
C LEU A 364 11.59 -6.33 -5.70
N ALA A 365 12.53 -7.04 -5.11
CA ALA A 365 12.24 -8.11 -4.15
C ALA A 365 11.67 -7.48 -2.86
N ASN A 366 10.77 -8.19 -2.19
CA ASN A 366 10.17 -7.74 -0.92
C ASN A 366 9.47 -6.37 -1.03
N GLN A 367 8.72 -6.15 -2.12
CA GLN A 367 7.86 -4.98 -2.20
C GLN A 367 6.90 -4.96 -1.01
N LYS A 368 6.72 -3.78 -0.43
CA LYS A 368 5.71 -3.58 0.60
C LYS A 368 4.30 -3.72 0.02
N GLU A 369 3.34 -3.98 0.89
CA GLU A 369 1.92 -3.92 0.54
C GLU A 369 1.58 -2.57 -0.12
N GLN A 370 0.70 -2.61 -1.08
CA GLN A 370 0.20 -1.41 -1.78
C GLN A 370 -1.23 -1.12 -1.35
N LEU A 371 -1.68 0.10 -1.60
CA LEU A 371 -3.04 0.55 -1.27
C LEU A 371 -4.11 -0.37 -1.88
N THR A 372 -3.93 -0.75 -3.15
CA THR A 372 -4.78 -1.71 -3.86
C THR A 372 -3.93 -2.67 -4.68
N GLU A 373 -4.50 -3.81 -5.07
CA GLU A 373 -3.81 -4.84 -5.87
C GLU A 373 -3.45 -4.36 -7.29
N ASP A 374 -4.19 -3.36 -7.79
CA ASP A 374 -4.05 -2.82 -9.16
C ASP A 374 -2.99 -1.69 -9.24
N MET A 375 -2.37 -1.30 -8.13
CA MET A 375 -1.32 -0.29 -8.12
C MET A 375 -0.10 -0.70 -8.94
N PRO A 376 0.62 0.25 -9.56
CA PRO A 376 1.82 -0.03 -10.34
C PRO A 376 2.89 -0.72 -9.49
N LYS A 377 3.29 -1.93 -9.87
CA LYS A 377 4.41 -2.62 -9.22
C LYS A 377 5.74 -1.99 -9.64
N VAL A 378 6.71 -2.02 -8.74
CA VAL A 378 8.08 -1.61 -9.04
C VAL A 378 8.74 -2.72 -9.86
N SER A 379 8.51 -2.72 -11.17
CA SER A 379 8.97 -3.76 -12.10
C SER A 379 9.16 -3.23 -13.52
N LEU A 380 9.99 -3.93 -14.30
CA LEU A 380 10.20 -3.71 -15.74
C LEU A 380 10.18 -5.04 -16.48
N THR A 381 9.71 -5.02 -17.72
CA THR A 381 9.93 -6.12 -18.65
C THR A 381 11.39 -6.18 -19.07
N TYR A 382 11.91 -7.38 -19.33
CA TYR A 382 13.28 -7.58 -19.81
C TYR A 382 13.30 -8.48 -21.04
N LYS A 383 14.38 -8.37 -21.80
CA LYS A 383 14.75 -9.32 -22.87
C LYS A 383 15.80 -10.29 -22.33
N LYS A 384 15.54 -11.60 -22.43
CA LYS A 384 16.56 -12.61 -22.13
C LYS A 384 17.62 -12.56 -23.21
N LEU A 385 18.86 -12.39 -22.82
CA LEU A 385 19.98 -12.55 -23.72
C LEU A 385 20.33 -14.03 -23.75
N GLU A 386 20.26 -14.66 -24.93
CA GLU A 386 20.83 -15.96 -25.12
C GLU A 386 22.33 -15.84 -24.95
N THR A 387 22.88 -16.46 -23.93
CA THR A 387 24.32 -16.67 -23.87
C THR A 387 24.63 -17.55 -25.06
N GLU A 388 25.33 -17.01 -26.08
CA GLU A 388 26.00 -17.88 -27.05
C GLU A 388 26.93 -18.77 -26.23
N GLU A 389 26.47 -20.00 -25.92
CA GLU A 389 27.42 -21.06 -25.61
C GLU A 389 28.37 -21.11 -26.79
N LYS A 390 29.55 -20.51 -26.65
CA LYS A 390 30.66 -20.84 -27.53
C LYS A 390 30.78 -22.34 -27.49
N SER A 391 30.22 -22.98 -28.49
CA SER A 391 30.50 -24.39 -28.78
C SER A 391 32.01 -24.51 -28.90
N LEU A 392 32.67 -24.90 -27.80
CA LEU A 392 34.01 -25.45 -27.88
C LEU A 392 33.91 -26.66 -28.79
N PRO A 393 34.82 -26.86 -29.74
CA PRO A 393 34.80 -28.01 -30.59
C PRO A 393 34.77 -29.25 -29.74
N GLU A 394 33.78 -30.14 -29.98
CA GLU A 394 33.65 -31.43 -29.34
C GLU A 394 34.97 -32.22 -29.48
N THR A 395 35.82 -32.11 -28.47
CA THR A 395 36.76 -33.16 -28.18
C THR A 395 35.97 -34.18 -27.37
N SER A 396 35.62 -35.27 -28.01
CA SER A 396 34.96 -36.42 -27.40
C SER A 396 35.76 -36.91 -26.19
N LYS A 397 35.47 -36.36 -25.00
CA LYS A 397 35.82 -37.04 -23.75
C LYS A 397 34.68 -37.97 -23.39
N PRO A 398 34.98 -39.25 -23.07
CA PRO A 398 33.96 -40.17 -22.66
C PRO A 398 33.22 -39.61 -21.44
N ASP A 399 31.89 -39.67 -21.53
CA ASP A 399 30.96 -39.10 -20.55
C ASP A 399 31.19 -39.75 -19.17
N LEU A 400 31.82 -39.03 -18.26
CA LEU A 400 32.04 -39.45 -16.87
C LEU A 400 30.73 -39.79 -16.14
N LEU A 401 29.58 -39.27 -16.59
CA LEU A 401 28.27 -39.54 -16.05
C LEU A 401 27.74 -40.91 -16.48
N ASP A 402 28.03 -41.39 -17.70
CA ASP A 402 27.66 -42.74 -18.13
C ASP A 402 28.55 -43.78 -17.50
N GLN A 403 29.82 -43.50 -17.26
CA GLN A 403 30.67 -44.37 -16.44
C GLN A 403 30.19 -44.43 -14.98
N ALA A 404 29.73 -43.32 -14.39
CA ALA A 404 29.23 -43.31 -13.02
C ALA A 404 27.93 -44.12 -12.85
N LYS A 405 27.07 -44.17 -13.85
CA LYS A 405 25.84 -45.02 -13.83
C LYS A 405 26.15 -46.48 -13.68
N ASN A 406 27.21 -46.99 -14.31
CA ASN A 406 27.61 -48.39 -14.27
C ASN A 406 28.09 -48.82 -12.89
N TYR A 407 28.65 -47.90 -12.08
CA TYR A 407 29.09 -48.19 -10.71
C TYR A 407 28.01 -47.95 -9.64
N LEU A 408 26.88 -47.33 -9.98
CA LEU A 408 25.84 -46.98 -9.01
C LEU A 408 25.18 -48.23 -8.40
N MET A 409 24.76 -49.18 -9.24
CA MET A 409 24.11 -50.42 -8.80
C MET A 409 25.02 -51.32 -7.97
N PRO A 410 26.28 -51.59 -8.37
CA PRO A 410 27.24 -52.33 -7.55
C PRO A 410 27.46 -51.65 -6.20
N SER A 411 27.63 -50.33 -6.17
CA SER A 411 27.87 -49.57 -4.94
C SER A 411 26.70 -49.64 -3.97
N VAL A 412 25.47 -49.56 -4.46
CA VAL A 412 24.24 -49.66 -3.64
C VAL A 412 24.12 -51.07 -3.04
N LEU A 413 24.33 -52.14 -3.84
CA LEU A 413 24.31 -53.52 -3.37
C LEU A 413 25.40 -53.79 -2.32
N PHE A 414 26.59 -53.22 -2.48
CA PHE A 414 27.68 -53.34 -1.51
C PHE A 414 27.33 -52.73 -0.16
N VAL A 415 26.78 -51.51 -0.16
CA VAL A 415 26.36 -50.81 1.06
C VAL A 415 25.22 -51.55 1.77
N PHE A 416 24.21 -52.04 1.02
CA PHE A 416 23.15 -52.88 1.57
C PHE A 416 23.70 -54.18 2.19
N GLY A 417 24.63 -54.86 1.52
CA GLY A 417 25.28 -56.06 2.04
C GLY A 417 26.02 -55.80 3.35
N LEU A 418 26.74 -54.68 3.46
CA LEU A 418 27.44 -54.26 4.70
C LEU A 418 26.46 -53.98 5.84
N VAL A 419 25.33 -53.29 5.53
CA VAL A 419 24.30 -52.99 6.54
C VAL A 419 23.71 -54.28 7.10
N PHE A 420 23.40 -55.30 6.26
CA PHE A 420 22.88 -56.59 6.72
C PHE A 420 23.90 -57.41 7.51
N LEU A 421 25.19 -57.29 7.23
CA LEU A 421 26.25 -57.99 7.98
C LEU A 421 26.50 -57.35 9.36
N LEU A 422 26.44 -56.03 9.44
CA LEU A 422 26.75 -55.24 10.63
C LEU A 422 25.55 -54.98 11.56
N PHE A 423 24.33 -55.31 11.11
CA PHE A 423 23.13 -55.06 11.89
C PHE A 423 23.14 -55.84 13.22
N PRO A 424 23.07 -55.23 14.38
CA PRO A 424 23.09 -55.94 15.66
C PRO A 424 21.75 -56.63 15.92
N ILE A 425 21.70 -57.94 15.78
CA ILE A 425 20.50 -58.75 16.08
C ILE A 425 20.38 -58.89 17.58
N LYS A 426 19.55 -58.07 18.22
CA LYS A 426 19.22 -58.17 19.65
C LYS A 426 18.52 -59.51 19.93
N LYS A 427 19.20 -60.42 20.66
CA LYS A 427 18.59 -61.62 21.25
C LYS A 427 17.47 -61.21 22.21
N ARG A 428 16.21 -61.55 21.88
CA ARG A 428 15.08 -61.44 22.79
C ARG A 428 15.29 -62.45 23.95
N LYS A 429 15.49 -61.98 25.19
CA LYS A 429 15.43 -62.80 26.39
C LYS A 429 13.96 -63.23 26.59
N THR A 430 13.64 -64.49 26.38
CA THR A 430 12.40 -65.09 26.85
C THR A 430 12.62 -65.71 28.24
N VAL A 431 11.84 -65.20 29.20
CA VAL A 431 11.70 -65.82 30.51
C VAL A 431 10.61 -66.87 30.42
N GLY A 432 10.94 -68.12 30.69
CA GLY A 432 10.08 -69.14 31.29
C GLY A 432 9.34 -70.06 30.33
N ARG A 433 9.76 -71.32 30.40
CA ARG A 433 9.03 -72.61 30.40
C ARG A 433 8.74 -73.32 29.07
N THR A 434 9.31 -74.53 29.04
CA THR A 434 8.98 -75.80 28.36
C THR A 434 9.38 -75.98 26.90
N ARG A 435 10.27 -76.99 26.75
CA ARG A 435 10.65 -77.80 25.63
C ARG A 435 9.78 -77.69 24.36
N SER A 436 10.38 -77.19 23.29
CA SER A 436 10.32 -77.77 21.96
C SER A 436 11.48 -77.19 21.15
N SER A 437 12.31 -78.06 20.58
CA SER A 437 13.47 -77.73 19.76
C SER A 437 13.02 -77.28 18.39
N SER A 438 13.07 -75.96 18.15
CA SER A 438 13.18 -75.40 16.79
C SER A 438 14.32 -74.40 16.75
N ARG A 439 15.42 -74.74 16.08
CA ARG A 439 16.56 -73.88 15.80
C ARG A 439 16.04 -72.64 15.03
N SER A 440 16.02 -71.49 15.65
CA SER A 440 15.78 -70.22 14.98
C SER A 440 16.94 -69.93 14.04
N SER A 441 16.77 -70.14 12.75
CA SER A 441 17.72 -69.90 11.67
C SER A 441 17.74 -68.39 11.25
N GLY A 442 16.95 -67.54 11.89
CA GLY A 442 16.77 -66.14 11.52
C GLY A 442 18.06 -65.29 11.44
N PRO A 443 18.98 -65.35 12.44
CA PRO A 443 20.22 -64.54 12.40
C PRO A 443 21.20 -65.00 11.30
N ILE A 444 21.20 -66.27 10.96
CA ILE A 444 22.07 -66.82 9.91
C ILE A 444 21.57 -66.43 8.53
N VAL A 445 20.27 -66.43 8.32
CA VAL A 445 19.64 -66.06 7.05
C VAL A 445 19.93 -64.57 6.71
N VAL A 446 19.81 -63.70 7.66
CA VAL A 446 20.06 -62.24 7.45
C VAL A 446 21.54 -62.00 7.07
N ARG A 447 22.48 -62.67 7.70
CA ARG A 447 23.91 -62.60 7.34
C ARG A 447 24.21 -63.21 5.99
N MET A 448 23.56 -64.32 5.66
CA MET A 448 23.69 -64.93 4.33
C MET A 448 23.19 -64.01 3.21
N ILE A 449 22.10 -63.27 3.42
CA ILE A 449 21.61 -62.27 2.48
C ILE A 449 22.66 -61.17 2.29
N GLY A 450 23.29 -60.68 3.37
CA GLY A 450 24.37 -59.70 3.31
C GLY A 450 25.56 -60.18 2.47
N VAL A 451 25.99 -61.42 2.67
CA VAL A 451 27.09 -62.06 1.88
C VAL A 451 26.71 -62.16 0.41
N VAL A 452 25.47 -62.60 0.10
CA VAL A 452 24.99 -62.71 -1.28
C VAL A 452 24.96 -61.34 -1.99
N CYS A 453 24.52 -60.29 -1.32
CA CYS A 453 24.53 -58.92 -1.86
C CYS A 453 25.95 -58.44 -2.17
N ILE A 454 26.93 -58.74 -1.31
CA ILE A 454 28.34 -58.34 -1.54
C ILE A 454 28.93 -59.12 -2.70
N LEU A 455 28.65 -60.43 -2.78
CA LEU A 455 29.12 -61.25 -3.90
C LEU A 455 28.49 -60.85 -5.23
N ALA A 456 27.22 -60.54 -5.25
CA ALA A 456 26.53 -59.98 -6.42
C ALA A 456 27.09 -58.64 -6.87
N SER A 457 27.43 -57.74 -5.93
CA SER A 457 28.10 -56.49 -6.22
C SER A 457 29.47 -56.68 -6.85
N LEU A 458 30.28 -57.62 -6.33
CA LEU A 458 31.60 -57.95 -6.86
C LEU A 458 31.53 -58.59 -8.27
N VAL A 459 30.54 -59.44 -8.51
CA VAL A 459 30.32 -60.03 -9.86
C VAL A 459 29.94 -58.94 -10.87
N LEU A 460 29.04 -58.01 -10.50
CA LEU A 460 28.66 -56.90 -11.37
C LEU A 460 29.86 -55.97 -11.66
N LEU A 461 30.74 -55.71 -10.69
CA LEU A 461 31.96 -54.94 -10.87
C LEU A 461 32.97 -55.68 -11.79
N LEU A 462 33.08 -56.97 -11.69
CA LEU A 462 33.97 -57.78 -12.57
C LEU A 462 33.44 -57.88 -14.00
N MET A 463 32.14 -57.89 -14.21
CA MET A 463 31.51 -57.88 -15.55
C MET A 463 31.70 -56.58 -16.31
N GLU A 464 32.06 -55.47 -15.63
CA GLU A 464 32.35 -54.18 -16.25
C GLU A 464 33.85 -53.93 -16.50
N ILE A 465 34.72 -54.81 -15.99
CA ILE A 465 36.19 -54.73 -16.20
C ILE A 465 36.65 -55.61 -17.33
N VAL A 466 35.80 -56.56 -17.76
CA VAL A 466 36.04 -57.45 -18.90
C VAL A 466 35.30 -56.98 -20.14
#